data_7ab38ef18c6b33f1d47315f69b84e410
#
_entry.id   7ab38ef18c6b33f1d47315f69b84e410
#
_cell.length_a   1.000
_cell.length_b   1.000
_cell.length_c   1.000
_cell.angle_alpha   90.00
_cell.angle_beta   90.00
_cell.angle_gamma   90.00
#
_symmetry.space_group_name_H-M   'P 1'
#
loop_
_entity.id
_entity.type
_entity.pdbx_description
1 polymer ?
#
loop_
_entity_poly.entity_id
_entity_poly.type
_entity_poly.pdbx_seq_one_letter_code
_entity_poly.pdbx_strand_id
1 'polypeptide(L)'
;PEVLKYGIVCASAGNHAQGVAFSCNKLKIMGSIYMPVTTPRQKIEAVSMFGKDYVDIVLTGDTFDEANEAAIKYAQRSVKTFIPPFDDEKIIEGQGTIGYEITQQVDEPLDYIFIPIGGGGLASGVGAYLRQKWPNCKIIGVEPAGAASMKASLEAGHVVDLEHINKFVDGAAVKKPGKLTYGVCKEVL
;
A
#
# COMPACT_ATOMS: atom_id res chain seq x y z
N PRO A 1 -20.89 -6.06 -0.72
CA PRO A 1 -21.90 -5.15 -0.24
C PRO A 1 -22.20 -4.07 -1.29
N GLU A 2 -23.25 -3.30 -1.09
CA GLU A 2 -23.75 -2.30 -2.06
C GLU A 2 -22.71 -1.29 -2.51
N VAL A 3 -21.78 -0.91 -1.64
CA VAL A 3 -20.72 0.07 -1.93
C VAL A 3 -19.85 -0.34 -3.13
N LEU A 4 -19.64 -1.63 -3.36
CA LEU A 4 -18.83 -2.12 -4.48
C LEU A 4 -19.60 -2.25 -5.80
N LYS A 5 -20.92 -2.06 -5.77
CA LYS A 5 -21.81 -2.17 -6.94
C LYS A 5 -21.44 -1.19 -8.07
N TYR A 6 -20.95 -0.02 -7.70
CA TYR A 6 -20.56 1.02 -8.65
C TYR A 6 -19.10 0.91 -9.13
N GLY A 7 -18.36 -0.06 -8.58
CA GLY A 7 -16.95 -0.25 -8.87
C GLY A 7 -16.04 0.52 -7.93
N ILE A 8 -14.74 0.35 -8.16
CA ILE A 8 -13.68 0.92 -7.32
C ILE A 8 -12.69 1.74 -8.13
N VAL A 9 -11.93 2.58 -7.45
CA VAL A 9 -10.83 3.38 -8.02
C VAL A 9 -9.63 3.27 -7.10
N CYS A 10 -8.44 3.14 -7.65
CA CYS A 10 -7.20 3.32 -6.90
C CYS A 10 -6.13 4.02 -7.74
N ALA A 11 -5.08 4.49 -7.09
CA ALA A 11 -3.87 4.97 -7.74
C ALA A 11 -2.67 4.18 -7.24
N SER A 12 -2.01 3.45 -8.13
CA SER A 12 -0.77 2.72 -7.84
C SER A 12 -0.21 2.10 -9.12
N ALA A 13 1.11 2.00 -9.21
CA ALA A 13 1.80 1.22 -10.25
C ALA A 13 2.54 -0.01 -9.68
N GLY A 14 2.29 -0.38 -8.42
CA GLY A 14 2.96 -1.47 -7.71
C GLY A 14 2.01 -2.58 -7.24
N ASN A 15 2.37 -3.21 -6.13
CA ASN A 15 1.65 -4.35 -5.55
C ASN A 15 0.18 -4.02 -5.23
N HIS A 16 -0.11 -2.81 -4.75
CA HIS A 16 -1.48 -2.39 -4.48
C HIS A 16 -2.34 -2.43 -5.75
N ALA A 17 -1.85 -1.91 -6.88
CA ALA A 17 -2.56 -1.98 -8.15
C ALA A 17 -2.82 -3.43 -8.59
N GLN A 18 -1.84 -4.32 -8.46
CA GLN A 18 -1.99 -5.74 -8.79
C GLN A 18 -3.00 -6.43 -7.86
N GLY A 19 -2.95 -6.16 -6.55
CA GLY A 19 -3.90 -6.70 -5.57
C GLY A 19 -5.33 -6.23 -5.84
N VAL A 20 -5.52 -4.95 -6.16
CA VAL A 20 -6.81 -4.40 -6.57
C VAL A 20 -7.30 -5.04 -7.87
N ALA A 21 -6.44 -5.17 -8.88
CA ALA A 21 -6.77 -5.79 -10.16
C ALA A 21 -7.19 -7.26 -9.98
N PHE A 22 -6.42 -8.04 -9.21
CA PHE A 22 -6.76 -9.41 -8.87
C PHE A 22 -8.13 -9.51 -8.17
N SER A 23 -8.38 -8.64 -7.20
CA SER A 23 -9.64 -8.61 -6.45
C SER A 23 -10.81 -8.24 -7.35
N CYS A 24 -10.66 -7.26 -8.25
CA CYS A 24 -11.66 -6.89 -9.24
C CYS A 24 -12.06 -8.10 -10.11
N ASN A 25 -11.08 -8.79 -10.68
CA ASN A 25 -11.33 -9.97 -11.48
C ASN A 25 -11.99 -11.11 -10.68
N LYS A 26 -11.51 -11.37 -9.46
CA LYS A 26 -12.07 -12.42 -8.61
C LYS A 26 -13.51 -12.15 -8.18
N LEU A 27 -13.82 -10.89 -7.84
CA LEU A 27 -15.14 -10.48 -7.36
C LEU A 27 -16.08 -10.01 -8.49
N LYS A 28 -15.60 -9.95 -9.74
CA LYS A 28 -16.35 -9.46 -10.90
C LYS A 28 -16.85 -8.02 -10.73
N ILE A 29 -15.98 -7.16 -10.20
CA ILE A 29 -16.23 -5.76 -9.93
C ILE A 29 -15.35 -4.91 -10.84
N MET A 30 -15.90 -3.88 -11.47
CA MET A 30 -15.12 -2.97 -12.31
C MET A 30 -14.21 -2.07 -11.46
N GLY A 31 -12.93 -2.02 -11.81
CA GLY A 31 -11.93 -1.16 -11.19
C GLY A 31 -11.30 -0.20 -12.18
N SER A 32 -11.07 1.05 -11.76
CA SER A 32 -10.28 2.02 -12.52
C SER A 32 -8.96 2.26 -11.79
N ILE A 33 -7.82 1.90 -12.42
CA ILE A 33 -6.50 1.94 -11.81
C ILE A 33 -5.68 3.06 -12.46
N TYR A 34 -5.39 4.08 -11.69
CA TYR A 34 -4.68 5.27 -12.14
C TYR A 34 -3.17 5.10 -11.94
N MET A 35 -2.39 5.40 -12.98
CA MET A 35 -0.94 5.31 -12.98
C MET A 35 -0.33 6.51 -13.69
N PRO A 36 0.89 6.96 -13.30
CA PRO A 36 1.64 7.93 -14.09
C PRO A 36 1.88 7.44 -15.53
N VAL A 37 1.95 8.36 -16.48
CA VAL A 37 2.28 8.01 -17.88
C VAL A 37 3.70 7.45 -18.01
N THR A 38 4.57 7.75 -17.03
CA THR A 38 5.95 7.24 -16.94
C THR A 38 6.04 5.80 -16.41
N THR A 39 4.90 5.16 -16.09
CA THR A 39 4.88 3.79 -15.54
C THR A 39 5.48 2.79 -16.54
N PRO A 40 6.45 1.97 -16.13
CA PRO A 40 7.04 0.97 -16.99
C PRO A 40 6.00 -0.01 -17.54
N ARG A 41 6.11 -0.36 -18.82
CA ARG A 41 5.19 -1.25 -19.52
C ARG A 41 4.99 -2.58 -18.79
N GLN A 42 6.04 -3.16 -18.25
CA GLN A 42 5.98 -4.41 -17.48
C GLN A 42 5.01 -4.33 -16.28
N LYS A 43 4.95 -3.18 -15.58
CA LYS A 43 4.01 -2.97 -14.47
C LYS A 43 2.57 -2.86 -14.95
N ILE A 44 2.35 -2.18 -16.07
CA ILE A 44 1.03 -2.06 -16.71
C ILE A 44 0.52 -3.44 -17.13
N GLU A 45 1.37 -4.23 -17.79
CA GLU A 45 1.04 -5.59 -18.25
C GLU A 45 0.71 -6.52 -17.06
N ALA A 46 1.44 -6.44 -15.96
CA ALA A 46 1.15 -7.21 -14.76
C ALA A 46 -0.24 -6.91 -14.19
N VAL A 47 -0.61 -5.64 -14.10
CA VAL A 47 -1.94 -5.23 -13.62
C VAL A 47 -3.03 -5.69 -14.58
N SER A 48 -2.82 -5.53 -15.89
CA SER A 48 -3.76 -6.00 -16.91
C SER A 48 -3.96 -7.53 -16.85
N MET A 49 -2.88 -8.27 -16.66
CA MET A 49 -2.92 -9.74 -16.54
C MET A 49 -3.78 -10.20 -15.34
N PHE A 50 -3.65 -9.54 -14.18
CA PHE A 50 -4.45 -9.88 -13.00
C PHE A 50 -5.90 -9.41 -13.10
N GLY A 51 -6.13 -8.23 -13.67
CA GLY A 51 -7.45 -7.60 -13.74
C GLY A 51 -8.32 -8.11 -14.87
N LYS A 52 -7.70 -8.55 -16.00
CA LYS A 52 -8.40 -8.98 -17.23
C LYS A 52 -9.43 -7.94 -17.67
N ASP A 53 -10.66 -8.37 -17.92
CA ASP A 53 -11.76 -7.54 -18.38
C ASP A 53 -12.41 -6.69 -17.27
N TYR A 54 -11.92 -6.78 -16.03
CA TYR A 54 -12.50 -6.10 -14.87
C TYR A 54 -11.74 -4.86 -14.43
N VAL A 55 -10.71 -4.44 -15.19
CA VAL A 55 -9.97 -3.23 -14.86
C VAL A 55 -9.72 -2.35 -16.09
N ASP A 56 -9.91 -1.06 -15.88
CA ASP A 56 -9.49 -0.01 -16.79
C ASP A 56 -8.23 0.64 -16.22
N ILE A 57 -7.14 0.64 -17.00
CA ILE A 57 -5.89 1.31 -16.61
C ILE A 57 -5.89 2.70 -17.23
N VAL A 58 -5.81 3.72 -16.37
CA VAL A 58 -5.80 5.13 -16.76
C VAL A 58 -4.42 5.71 -16.54
N LEU A 59 -3.70 5.98 -17.62
CA LEU A 59 -2.41 6.64 -17.56
C LEU A 59 -2.61 8.16 -17.55
N THR A 60 -2.16 8.84 -16.49
CA THR A 60 -2.37 10.28 -16.32
C THR A 60 -1.33 10.91 -15.39
N GLY A 61 -0.92 12.13 -15.70
CA GLY A 61 0.13 12.84 -14.96
C GLY A 61 1.51 12.19 -15.10
N ASP A 62 2.55 12.91 -14.71
CA ASP A 62 3.94 12.46 -14.77
C ASP A 62 4.40 11.84 -13.44
N THR A 63 3.65 12.10 -12.36
CA THR A 63 3.98 11.67 -11.00
C THR A 63 2.86 10.84 -10.37
N PHE A 64 3.22 10.08 -9.32
CA PHE A 64 2.22 9.37 -8.51
C PHE A 64 1.18 10.32 -7.91
N ASP A 65 1.62 11.48 -7.43
CA ASP A 65 0.73 12.44 -6.76
C ASP A 65 -0.34 12.97 -7.73
N GLU A 66 0.03 13.29 -8.97
CA GLU A 66 -0.90 13.71 -10.02
C GLU A 66 -1.89 12.61 -10.39
N ALA A 67 -1.42 11.37 -10.57
CA ALA A 67 -2.29 10.24 -10.84
C ALA A 67 -3.26 9.96 -9.67
N ASN A 68 -2.77 10.07 -8.44
CA ASN A 68 -3.56 9.88 -7.23
C ASN A 68 -4.63 10.98 -7.09
N GLU A 69 -4.28 12.23 -7.32
CA GLU A 69 -5.24 13.34 -7.31
C GLU A 69 -6.34 13.15 -8.36
N ALA A 70 -5.98 12.74 -9.57
CA ALA A 70 -6.92 12.43 -10.63
C ALA A 70 -7.86 11.28 -10.26
N ALA A 71 -7.34 10.22 -9.64
CA ALA A 71 -8.11 9.08 -9.15
C ALA A 71 -9.12 9.49 -8.07
N ILE A 72 -8.71 10.30 -7.10
CA ILE A 72 -9.58 10.81 -6.04
C ILE A 72 -10.71 11.68 -6.62
N LYS A 73 -10.37 12.62 -7.52
CA LYS A 73 -11.36 13.46 -8.20
C LYS A 73 -12.35 12.63 -9.02
N TYR A 74 -11.88 11.58 -9.68
CA TYR A 74 -12.76 10.69 -10.44
C TYR A 74 -13.69 9.88 -9.52
N ALA A 75 -13.16 9.33 -8.42
CA ALA A 75 -13.96 8.60 -7.43
C ALA A 75 -15.11 9.47 -6.88
N GLN A 76 -14.81 10.71 -6.51
CA GLN A 76 -15.81 11.68 -6.00
C GLN A 76 -16.95 11.98 -6.99
N ARG A 77 -16.64 12.01 -8.30
CA ARG A 77 -17.62 12.33 -9.36
C ARG A 77 -18.43 11.11 -9.83
N SER A 78 -17.88 9.91 -9.68
CA SER A 78 -18.42 8.67 -10.27
C SER A 78 -19.11 7.74 -9.27
N VAL A 79 -19.29 8.14 -8.02
CA VAL A 79 -19.88 7.31 -6.94
C VAL A 79 -19.08 6.01 -6.70
N LYS A 80 -17.88 5.88 -7.28
CA LYS A 80 -17.00 4.73 -7.08
C LYS A 80 -16.25 4.85 -5.74
N THR A 81 -15.94 3.72 -5.14
CA THR A 81 -15.16 3.70 -3.89
C THR A 81 -13.67 3.85 -4.19
N PHE A 82 -13.03 4.85 -3.63
CA PHE A 82 -11.58 4.97 -3.66
C PHE A 82 -10.95 3.98 -2.67
N ILE A 83 -9.98 3.20 -3.14
CA ILE A 83 -9.21 2.24 -2.33
C ILE A 83 -7.82 2.83 -2.11
N PRO A 84 -7.51 3.34 -0.92
CA PRO A 84 -6.20 3.94 -0.64
C PRO A 84 -5.09 2.87 -0.61
N PRO A 85 -3.84 3.25 -0.91
CA PRO A 85 -2.75 2.28 -1.04
C PRO A 85 -2.23 1.72 0.29
N PHE A 86 -2.44 2.40 1.42
CA PHE A 86 -1.92 1.97 2.73
C PHE A 86 -2.64 2.57 3.94
N ASP A 87 -3.14 3.81 3.90
CA ASP A 87 -3.65 4.53 5.06
C ASP A 87 -5.16 4.31 5.28
N ASP A 88 -5.52 3.06 5.52
CA ASP A 88 -6.90 2.62 5.73
C ASP A 88 -6.93 1.34 6.58
N GLU A 89 -7.87 1.24 7.53
CA GLU A 89 -7.98 0.10 8.44
C GLU A 89 -8.14 -1.23 7.70
N LYS A 90 -8.97 -1.29 6.66
CA LYS A 90 -9.21 -2.52 5.88
C LYS A 90 -8.00 -2.94 5.06
N ILE A 91 -7.23 -1.96 4.59
CA ILE A 91 -5.96 -2.24 3.91
C ILE A 91 -4.94 -2.79 4.91
N ILE A 92 -4.82 -2.20 6.08
CA ILE A 92 -3.93 -2.67 7.15
C ILE A 92 -4.33 -4.08 7.61
N GLU A 93 -5.61 -4.35 7.85
CA GLU A 93 -6.14 -5.68 8.16
C GLU A 93 -5.76 -6.69 7.07
N GLY A 94 -5.94 -6.33 5.80
CA GLY A 94 -5.53 -7.16 4.65
C GLY A 94 -4.03 -7.47 4.64
N GLN A 95 -3.16 -6.50 4.98
CA GLN A 95 -1.72 -6.73 5.10
C GLN A 95 -1.37 -7.63 6.30
N GLY A 96 -2.19 -7.65 7.34
CA GLY A 96 -2.05 -8.54 8.49
C GLY A 96 -2.12 -10.02 8.11
N THR A 97 -2.79 -10.38 7.02
CA THR A 97 -2.85 -11.77 6.51
C THR A 97 -1.48 -12.33 6.17
N ILE A 98 -0.53 -11.48 5.75
CA ILE A 98 0.87 -11.88 5.51
C ILE A 98 1.52 -12.34 6.82
N GLY A 99 1.30 -11.61 7.92
CA GLY A 99 1.77 -12.01 9.24
C GLY A 99 1.17 -13.36 9.66
N TYR A 100 -0.13 -13.56 9.42
CA TYR A 100 -0.78 -14.85 9.65
C TYR A 100 -0.13 -15.97 8.84
N GLU A 101 0.06 -15.78 7.53
CA GLU A 101 0.67 -16.80 6.66
C GLU A 101 2.10 -17.14 7.09
N ILE A 102 2.90 -16.15 7.48
CA ILE A 102 4.26 -16.38 8.03
C ILE A 102 4.19 -17.32 9.23
N THR A 103 3.24 -17.09 10.16
CA THR A 103 3.11 -17.95 11.36
C THR A 103 2.60 -19.36 11.07
N GLN A 104 2.08 -19.62 9.87
CA GLN A 104 1.71 -20.96 9.42
C GLN A 104 2.82 -21.69 8.67
N GLN A 105 3.83 -20.94 8.18
CA GLN A 105 4.94 -21.47 7.38
C GLN A 105 6.21 -21.71 8.19
N VAL A 106 6.28 -21.16 9.40
CA VAL A 106 7.44 -21.27 10.30
C VAL A 106 7.04 -22.00 11.55
N ASP A 107 7.77 -23.04 11.90
CA ASP A 107 7.46 -23.95 13.03
C ASP A 107 7.62 -23.26 14.40
N GLU A 108 8.58 -22.35 14.51
CA GLU A 108 8.89 -21.64 15.76
C GLU A 108 8.83 -20.11 15.58
N PRO A 109 8.55 -19.35 16.66
CA PRO A 109 8.59 -17.88 16.61
C PRO A 109 9.95 -17.34 16.17
N LEU A 110 9.93 -16.31 15.32
CA LEU A 110 11.13 -15.61 14.87
C LEU A 110 11.65 -14.65 15.94
N ASP A 111 12.98 -14.53 16.07
CA ASP A 111 13.60 -13.49 16.90
C ASP A 111 13.48 -12.10 16.27
N TYR A 112 13.60 -12.03 14.94
CA TYR A 112 13.57 -10.80 14.17
C TYR A 112 12.77 -10.98 12.88
N ILE A 113 12.05 -9.92 12.48
CA ILE A 113 11.48 -9.78 11.14
C ILE A 113 11.83 -8.40 10.58
N PHE A 114 12.30 -8.36 9.33
CA PHE A 114 12.61 -7.12 8.61
C PHE A 114 11.53 -6.84 7.59
N ILE A 115 10.88 -5.67 7.69
CA ILE A 115 9.74 -5.31 6.87
C ILE A 115 10.04 -4.03 6.11
N PRO A 116 9.98 -4.02 4.75
CA PRO A 116 10.15 -2.80 3.98
C PRO A 116 9.00 -1.83 4.24
N ILE A 117 9.32 -0.55 4.39
CA ILE A 117 8.36 0.51 4.65
C ILE A 117 8.39 1.53 3.51
N GLY A 118 7.22 1.76 2.91
CA GLY A 118 6.91 2.96 2.14
C GLY A 118 5.90 3.78 2.92
N GLY A 119 4.60 3.67 2.61
CA GLY A 119 3.52 4.35 3.36
C GLY A 119 3.18 3.73 4.72
N GLY A 120 3.74 2.58 5.07
CA GLY A 120 3.58 1.92 6.37
C GLY A 120 2.51 0.83 6.44
N GLY A 121 1.71 0.59 5.39
CA GLY A 121 0.60 -0.37 5.42
C GLY A 121 1.02 -1.80 5.75
N LEU A 122 2.07 -2.30 5.07
CA LEU A 122 2.60 -3.65 5.31
C LEU A 122 3.13 -3.80 6.74
N ALA A 123 3.98 -2.86 7.19
CA ALA A 123 4.57 -2.89 8.53
C ALA A 123 3.48 -2.79 9.62
N SER A 124 2.45 -1.98 9.39
CA SER A 124 1.31 -1.87 10.30
C SER A 124 0.54 -3.19 10.41
N GLY A 125 0.15 -3.80 9.29
CA GLY A 125 -0.66 -5.02 9.31
C GLY A 125 0.10 -6.22 9.86
N VAL A 126 1.29 -6.50 9.31
CA VAL A 126 2.14 -7.61 9.76
C VAL A 126 2.57 -7.39 11.22
N GLY A 127 2.99 -6.16 11.55
CA GLY A 127 3.43 -5.80 12.89
C GLY A 127 2.34 -5.98 13.93
N ALA A 128 1.13 -5.47 13.69
CA ALA A 128 0.00 -5.61 14.60
C ALA A 128 -0.36 -7.09 14.85
N TYR A 129 -0.34 -7.93 13.82
CA TYR A 129 -0.59 -9.36 13.97
C TYR A 129 0.53 -10.05 14.77
N LEU A 130 1.80 -9.83 14.41
CA LEU A 130 2.93 -10.50 15.04
C LEU A 130 3.13 -10.06 16.51
N ARG A 131 2.85 -8.81 16.87
CA ARG A 131 2.89 -8.37 18.27
C ARG A 131 1.96 -9.17 19.17
N GLN A 132 0.82 -9.60 18.67
CA GLN A 132 -0.11 -10.47 19.42
C GLN A 132 0.34 -11.94 19.42
N LYS A 133 0.83 -12.43 18.28
CA LYS A 133 1.17 -13.85 18.11
C LYS A 133 2.55 -14.20 18.65
N TRP A 134 3.55 -13.33 18.41
CA TRP A 134 4.95 -13.48 18.83
C TRP A 134 5.45 -12.20 19.52
N PRO A 135 5.04 -11.94 20.77
CA PRO A 135 5.31 -10.67 21.46
C PRO A 135 6.80 -10.36 21.62
N ASN A 136 7.66 -11.39 21.61
CA ASN A 136 9.11 -11.25 21.74
C ASN A 136 9.82 -11.04 20.39
N CYS A 137 9.14 -11.24 19.26
CA CYS A 137 9.72 -10.99 17.94
C CYS A 137 9.97 -9.49 17.75
N LYS A 138 11.22 -9.15 17.41
CA LYS A 138 11.59 -7.76 17.11
C LYS A 138 11.25 -7.44 15.66
N ILE A 139 10.40 -6.45 15.48
CA ILE A 139 9.96 -5.98 14.16
C ILE A 139 10.83 -4.79 13.76
N ILE A 140 11.58 -4.95 12.68
CA ILE A 140 12.53 -3.95 12.17
C ILE A 140 12.00 -3.38 10.86
N GLY A 141 11.65 -2.11 10.87
CA GLY A 141 11.29 -1.38 9.65
C GLY A 141 12.54 -1.07 8.81
N VAL A 142 12.45 -1.26 7.51
CA VAL A 142 13.55 -1.00 6.57
C VAL A 142 13.10 0.02 5.53
N GLU A 143 13.80 1.14 5.43
CA GLU A 143 13.54 2.20 4.44
C GLU A 143 14.81 2.51 3.64
N PRO A 144 14.67 2.94 2.37
CA PRO A 144 15.79 3.51 1.64
C PRO A 144 16.26 4.79 2.34
N ALA A 145 17.56 4.96 2.53
CA ALA A 145 18.12 6.13 3.22
C ALA A 145 17.67 7.48 2.61
N GLY A 146 17.45 7.50 1.30
CA GLY A 146 16.97 8.69 0.58
C GLY A 146 15.44 8.88 0.58
N ALA A 147 14.66 8.03 1.29
CA ALA A 147 13.19 8.12 1.36
C ALA A 147 12.66 7.55 2.70
N ALA A 148 13.36 7.82 3.81
CA ALA A 148 13.04 7.29 5.13
C ALA A 148 12.01 8.17 5.86
N SER A 149 10.80 8.26 5.32
CA SER A 149 9.74 9.15 5.84
C SER A 149 9.11 8.64 7.14
N MET A 150 9.00 7.33 7.33
CA MET A 150 8.51 6.74 8.57
C MET A 150 9.51 6.95 9.71
N LYS A 151 10.80 6.71 9.47
CA LYS A 151 11.86 6.96 10.45
C LYS A 151 11.86 8.43 10.87
N ALA A 152 11.87 9.36 9.92
CA ALA A 152 11.80 10.79 10.21
C ALA A 152 10.56 11.15 11.05
N SER A 153 9.42 10.52 10.75
CA SER A 153 8.17 10.74 11.50
C SER A 153 8.24 10.19 12.92
N LEU A 154 8.82 9.01 13.11
CA LEU A 154 8.98 8.41 14.44
C LEU A 154 9.95 9.22 15.31
N GLU A 155 11.06 9.70 14.74
CA GLU A 155 12.03 10.56 15.42
C GLU A 155 11.44 11.94 15.79
N ALA A 156 10.61 12.52 14.90
CA ALA A 156 9.95 13.80 15.14
C ALA A 156 8.73 13.71 16.08
N GLY A 157 8.19 12.51 16.32
CA GLY A 157 6.97 12.32 17.10
C GLY A 157 5.67 12.70 16.40
N HIS A 158 5.72 13.02 15.12
CA HIS A 158 4.56 13.34 14.26
C HIS A 158 4.86 12.98 12.80
N VAL A 159 3.82 12.89 11.99
CA VAL A 159 3.97 12.61 10.55
C VAL A 159 4.74 13.73 9.86
N VAL A 160 5.87 13.39 9.24
CA VAL A 160 6.74 14.28 8.46
C VAL A 160 6.47 14.09 6.98
N ASP A 161 6.47 15.18 6.23
CA ASP A 161 6.44 15.21 4.77
C ASP A 161 7.83 15.60 4.26
N LEU A 162 8.54 14.67 3.63
CA LEU A 162 9.90 14.92 3.14
C LEU A 162 9.84 15.80 1.88
N GLU A 163 10.60 16.87 1.85
CA GLU A 163 10.66 17.77 0.69
C GLU A 163 11.19 17.06 -0.56
N HIS A 164 12.25 16.26 -0.37
CA HIS A 164 12.90 15.52 -1.45
C HIS A 164 13.08 14.06 -1.07
N ILE A 165 12.88 13.16 -2.04
CA ILE A 165 13.14 11.72 -1.90
C ILE A 165 13.90 11.19 -3.10
N ASN A 166 14.76 10.20 -2.85
CA ASN A 166 15.35 9.39 -3.91
C ASN A 166 14.38 8.28 -4.32
N LYS A 167 13.98 8.28 -5.61
CA LYS A 167 12.99 7.34 -6.15
C LYS A 167 13.61 6.04 -6.67
N PHE A 168 14.89 5.77 -6.44
CA PHE A 168 15.56 4.56 -6.95
C PHE A 168 14.86 3.27 -6.48
N VAL A 169 14.45 3.22 -5.21
CA VAL A 169 13.63 2.11 -4.67
C VAL A 169 12.15 2.52 -4.75
N ASP A 170 11.59 2.51 -5.94
CA ASP A 170 10.28 3.08 -6.25
C ASP A 170 9.11 2.51 -5.43
N GLY A 171 9.17 1.20 -5.10
CA GLY A 171 8.16 0.53 -4.28
C GLY A 171 8.10 0.97 -2.80
N ALA A 172 9.14 1.66 -2.32
CA ALA A 172 9.23 2.18 -0.95
C ALA A 172 9.49 3.69 -0.89
N ALA A 173 9.56 4.38 -2.04
CA ALA A 173 9.85 5.82 -2.12
C ALA A 173 8.59 6.65 -1.86
N VAL A 174 8.21 6.78 -0.60
CA VAL A 174 7.03 7.53 -0.15
C VAL A 174 7.47 8.76 0.66
N LYS A 175 7.03 9.96 0.24
CA LYS A 175 7.38 11.22 0.90
C LYS A 175 6.79 11.34 2.31
N LYS A 176 5.60 10.78 2.50
CA LYS A 176 4.81 10.97 3.70
C LYS A 176 4.10 9.67 4.07
N PRO A 177 4.34 9.12 5.26
CA PRO A 177 3.57 7.97 5.73
C PRO A 177 2.11 8.37 6.00
N GLY A 178 1.22 7.39 6.10
CA GLY A 178 -0.15 7.62 6.51
C GLY A 178 -0.24 8.04 7.98
N LYS A 179 -1.32 8.70 8.37
CA LYS A 179 -1.55 9.05 9.77
C LYS A 179 -1.86 7.80 10.60
N LEU A 180 -2.70 6.92 10.07
CA LEU A 180 -3.08 5.68 10.72
C LEU A 180 -1.89 4.72 10.77
N THR A 181 -1.20 4.52 9.64
CA THR A 181 -0.03 3.66 9.57
C THR A 181 1.12 4.15 10.44
N TYR A 182 1.34 5.47 10.55
CA TYR A 182 2.30 6.04 11.52
C TYR A 182 1.94 5.66 12.95
N GLY A 183 0.66 5.82 13.35
CA GLY A 183 0.20 5.47 14.68
C GLY A 183 0.47 4.00 15.03
N VAL A 184 0.13 3.08 14.11
CA VAL A 184 0.38 1.65 14.30
C VAL A 184 1.88 1.33 14.30
N CYS A 185 2.65 1.87 13.35
CA CYS A 185 4.10 1.65 13.29
C CYS A 185 4.83 2.10 14.55
N LYS A 186 4.41 3.20 15.16
CA LYS A 186 4.94 3.69 16.45
C LYS A 186 4.81 2.67 17.59
N GLU A 187 3.79 1.83 17.55
CA GLU A 187 3.51 0.83 18.59
C GLU A 187 4.20 -0.52 18.29
N VAL A 188 4.45 -0.82 17.02
CA VAL A 188 4.90 -2.17 16.62
C VAL A 188 6.38 -2.26 16.23
N LEU A 189 7.05 -1.17 15.86
CA LEU A 189 8.47 -1.15 15.43
C LEU A 189 9.46 -0.99 16.59
#